data_52c8171c6582762eb6057404d48edefd
#
_entry.id   52c8171c6582762eb6057404d48edefd
#
_cell.length_a   1.000
_cell.length_b   1.000
_cell.length_c   1.000
_cell.angle_alpha   90.00
_cell.angle_beta   90.00
_cell.angle_gamma   90.00
#
_symmetry.space_group_name_H-M   'P 1'
#
loop_
_entity.id
_entity.type
_entity.pdbx_description
1 polymer ?
#
loop_
_entity_poly.entity_id
_entity_poly.type
_entity_poly.pdbx_seq_one_letter_code
_entity_poly.pdbx_strand_id
1 'polypeptide(L)'
;MSALERRFAVRWSDVDANGHMRHTSFLEFGAEVRIALFQESGFGWKRFEEAGLGPVLLREEIDYLHEAALGEEVLVTLEAAGLSPDGARWKVRHLLYDQAGRE
;
A
#
# COMPACT_ATOMS: atom_id res chain seq x y z
N MET A 1 -2.00 -15.41 -3.63
CA MET A 1 -2.17 -14.67 -4.89
C MET A 1 -2.57 -13.23 -4.58
N SER A 2 -1.89 -12.27 -5.17
CA SER A 2 -2.23 -10.87 -4.92
C SER A 2 -3.41 -10.44 -5.79
N ALA A 3 -4.31 -9.63 -5.22
CA ALA A 3 -5.45 -9.06 -5.94
C ALA A 3 -4.99 -7.92 -6.86
N LEU A 4 -3.89 -7.27 -6.50
CA LEU A 4 -3.36 -6.13 -7.22
C LEU A 4 -1.90 -5.95 -6.88
N GLU A 5 -1.12 -5.42 -7.80
CA GLU A 5 0.25 -5.02 -7.51
C GLU A 5 0.62 -3.78 -8.31
N ARG A 6 1.51 -2.97 -7.74
CA ARG A 6 1.98 -1.73 -8.36
C ARG A 6 3.45 -1.54 -8.06
N ARG A 7 4.15 -0.89 -8.98
CA ARG A 7 5.54 -0.51 -8.83
C ARG A 7 5.65 0.97 -8.55
N PHE A 8 6.51 1.32 -7.62
CA PHE A 8 6.77 2.70 -7.25
C PHE A 8 8.28 2.96 -7.29
N ALA A 9 8.67 4.08 -7.87
CA ALA A 9 10.05 4.54 -7.77
C ALA A 9 10.23 5.22 -6.41
N VAL A 10 11.36 4.96 -5.77
CA VAL A 10 11.73 5.69 -4.55
C VAL A 10 12.17 7.08 -4.95
N ARG A 11 11.41 8.09 -4.55
CA ARG A 11 11.62 9.48 -4.91
C ARG A 11 12.48 10.20 -3.87
N TRP A 12 13.03 11.34 -4.25
CA TRP A 12 13.74 12.20 -3.31
C TRP A 12 12.93 12.47 -2.04
N SER A 13 11.64 12.72 -2.19
CA SER A 13 10.74 12.97 -1.06
C SER A 13 10.50 11.74 -0.18
N ASP A 14 10.89 10.57 -0.62
CA ASP A 14 10.70 9.31 0.11
C ASP A 14 11.91 8.91 0.94
N VAL A 15 13.05 9.59 0.79
CA VAL A 15 14.28 9.20 1.48
C VAL A 15 14.53 10.04 2.73
N ASP A 16 15.23 9.42 3.68
CA ASP A 16 15.67 10.07 4.91
C ASP A 16 17.11 10.58 4.78
N ALA A 17 17.67 11.06 5.89
CA ALA A 17 19.03 11.61 5.91
C ALA A 17 20.12 10.58 5.56
N ASN A 18 19.82 9.29 5.64
CA ASN A 18 20.73 8.20 5.30
C ASN A 18 20.63 7.74 3.85
N GLY A 19 19.74 8.37 3.06
CA GLY A 19 19.53 8.01 1.67
C GLY A 19 18.67 6.76 1.45
N HIS A 20 18.04 6.25 2.49
CA HIS A 20 17.14 5.10 2.42
C HIS A 20 15.70 5.56 2.48
N MET A 21 14.80 4.77 1.91
CA MET A 21 13.39 5.08 1.96
C MET A 21 12.91 5.15 3.41
N ARG A 22 12.31 6.29 3.77
CA ARG A 22 11.80 6.50 5.13
C ARG A 22 10.65 5.55 5.42
N HIS A 23 10.51 5.18 6.70
CA HIS A 23 9.50 4.19 7.10
C HIS A 23 8.07 4.58 6.73
N THR A 24 7.73 5.87 6.78
CA THR A 24 6.38 6.34 6.44
C THR A 24 6.05 6.16 4.96
N SER A 25 7.05 6.17 4.07
CA SER A 25 6.81 5.96 2.63
C SER A 25 6.38 4.54 2.31
N PHE A 26 6.82 3.55 3.08
CA PHE A 26 6.32 2.18 2.94
C PHE A 26 4.81 2.12 3.18
N LEU A 27 4.32 2.82 4.19
CA LEU A 27 2.90 2.90 4.49
C LEU A 27 2.13 3.68 3.42
N GLU A 28 2.72 4.76 2.89
CA GLU A 28 2.12 5.55 1.82
C GLU A 28 1.94 4.74 0.55
N PHE A 29 2.93 3.94 0.18
CA PHE A 29 2.83 3.06 -0.99
C PHE A 29 1.72 2.03 -0.82
N GLY A 30 1.59 1.46 0.37
CA GLY A 30 0.48 0.56 0.68
C GLY A 30 -0.88 1.25 0.52
N ALA A 31 -1.00 2.48 0.99
CA ALA A 31 -2.23 3.25 0.85
C ALA A 31 -2.56 3.52 -0.62
N GLU A 32 -1.56 3.85 -1.44
CA GLU A 32 -1.75 4.08 -2.88
C GLU A 32 -2.29 2.83 -3.58
N VAL A 33 -1.79 1.66 -3.22
CA VAL A 33 -2.28 0.39 -3.80
C VAL A 33 -3.73 0.13 -3.39
N ARG A 34 -4.09 0.43 -2.15
CA ARG A 34 -5.48 0.28 -1.69
C ARG A 34 -6.43 1.20 -2.45
N ILE A 35 -6.04 2.46 -2.65
CA ILE A 35 -6.85 3.41 -3.41
C ILE A 35 -6.98 2.97 -4.87
N ALA A 36 -5.89 2.45 -5.47
CA ALA A 36 -5.93 1.92 -6.83
C ALA A 36 -6.92 0.76 -6.95
N LEU A 37 -6.99 -0.11 -5.95
CA LEU A 37 -7.95 -1.20 -5.93
C LEU A 37 -9.40 -0.69 -5.96
N PHE A 38 -9.71 0.32 -5.15
CA PHE A 38 -11.04 0.91 -5.13
C PHE A 38 -11.40 1.52 -6.48
N GLN A 39 -10.49 2.26 -7.10
CA GLN A 39 -10.72 2.88 -8.40
C GLN A 39 -10.95 1.84 -9.48
N GLU A 40 -10.13 0.80 -9.53
CA GLU A 40 -10.26 -0.27 -10.53
C GLU A 40 -11.51 -1.11 -10.32
N SER A 41 -12.02 -1.17 -9.10
CA SER A 41 -13.28 -1.86 -8.77
C SER A 41 -14.52 -1.00 -9.06
N GLY A 42 -14.34 0.20 -9.62
CA GLY A 42 -15.44 1.10 -9.93
C GLY A 42 -15.92 1.93 -8.74
N PHE A 43 -15.20 1.90 -7.62
CA PHE A 43 -15.56 2.65 -6.42
C PHE A 43 -14.45 3.64 -6.05
N GLY A 44 -14.18 4.58 -6.96
CA GLY A 44 -13.19 5.62 -6.76
C GLY A 44 -13.63 6.69 -5.76
N TRP A 45 -12.77 7.65 -5.52
CA TRP A 45 -12.99 8.70 -4.52
C TRP A 45 -14.33 9.41 -4.66
N LYS A 46 -14.72 9.71 -5.91
CA LYS A 46 -15.98 10.39 -6.18
C LYS A 46 -17.20 9.57 -5.72
N ARG A 47 -17.14 8.25 -5.89
CA ARG A 47 -18.22 7.36 -5.42
C ARG A 47 -18.31 7.35 -3.91
N PHE A 48 -17.18 7.40 -3.22
CA PHE A 48 -17.17 7.53 -1.77
C PHE A 48 -17.82 8.83 -1.31
N GLU A 49 -17.49 9.93 -1.96
CA GLU A 49 -18.09 11.23 -1.65
C GLU A 49 -19.60 11.21 -1.86
N GLU A 50 -20.08 10.69 -2.99
CA GLU A 50 -21.50 10.62 -3.32
C GLU A 50 -22.28 9.75 -2.33
N ALA A 51 -21.65 8.67 -1.87
CA ALA A 51 -22.27 7.76 -0.90
C ALA A 51 -22.20 8.28 0.54
N GLY A 52 -21.43 9.32 0.81
CA GLY A 52 -21.20 9.82 2.15
C GLY A 52 -20.37 8.87 3.01
N LEU A 53 -19.54 8.06 2.37
CA LEU A 53 -18.73 7.03 3.02
C LEU A 53 -17.24 7.24 2.69
N GLY A 54 -16.39 6.54 3.43
CA GLY A 54 -14.96 6.50 3.15
C GLY A 54 -14.31 5.37 3.92
N PRO A 55 -13.22 4.82 3.37
CA PRO A 55 -12.47 3.82 4.10
C PRO A 55 -11.74 4.46 5.29
N VAL A 56 -11.78 3.81 6.42
CA VAL A 56 -11.11 4.26 7.63
C VAL A 56 -10.10 3.21 8.05
N LEU A 57 -8.86 3.65 8.24
CA LEU A 57 -7.80 2.79 8.72
C LEU A 57 -7.94 2.62 10.23
N LEU A 58 -8.07 1.38 10.68
CA LEU A 58 -8.22 1.07 12.11
C LEU A 58 -6.92 0.59 12.73
N ARG A 59 -6.11 -0.14 11.98
CA ARG A 59 -4.88 -0.71 12.52
C ARG A 59 -3.91 -1.04 11.40
N GLU A 60 -2.62 -0.78 11.64
CA GLU A 60 -1.54 -1.20 10.76
C GLU A 60 -0.46 -1.91 11.56
N GLU A 61 0.13 -2.95 10.98
CA GLU A 61 1.32 -3.60 11.49
C GLU A 61 2.28 -3.75 10.32
N ILE A 62 3.56 -3.47 10.54
CA ILE A 62 4.56 -3.56 9.48
C ILE A 62 5.89 -4.08 10.03
N ASP A 63 6.52 -4.97 9.25
CA ASP A 63 7.86 -5.46 9.51
C ASP A 63 8.80 -4.92 8.43
N TYR A 64 9.88 -4.27 8.84
CA TYR A 64 10.87 -3.70 7.93
C TYR A 64 12.03 -4.67 7.82
N LEU A 65 12.13 -5.36 6.69
CA LEU A 65 13.11 -6.43 6.50
C LEU A 65 14.36 -5.99 5.74
N HIS A 66 14.19 -5.12 4.75
CA HIS A 66 15.28 -4.61 3.92
C HIS A 66 15.06 -3.13 3.61
N GLU A 67 16.13 -2.43 3.30
CA GLU A 67 16.11 -1.02 2.93
C GLU A 67 15.90 -0.86 1.43
N ALA A 68 15.38 0.29 1.03
CA ALA A 68 15.31 0.70 -0.36
C ALA A 68 15.97 2.06 -0.50
N ALA A 69 16.65 2.28 -1.62
CA ALA A 69 17.42 3.49 -1.86
C ALA A 69 16.79 4.35 -2.96
N LEU A 70 17.18 5.62 -2.99
CA LEU A 70 16.74 6.58 -4.00
C LEU A 70 16.93 6.00 -5.41
N GLY A 71 15.89 6.08 -6.23
CA GLY A 71 15.93 5.64 -7.61
C GLY A 71 15.61 4.17 -7.83
N GLU A 72 15.55 3.37 -6.78
CA GLU A 72 15.13 1.97 -6.89
C GLU A 72 13.62 1.87 -7.06
N GLU A 73 13.16 0.77 -7.66
CA GLU A 73 11.75 0.47 -7.73
C GLU A 73 11.34 -0.48 -6.62
N VAL A 74 10.17 -0.25 -6.05
CA VAL A 74 9.55 -1.12 -5.06
C VAL A 74 8.26 -1.67 -5.64
N LEU A 75 8.12 -2.99 -5.63
CA LEU A 75 6.88 -3.65 -6.01
C LEU A 75 6.03 -3.84 -4.75
N VAL A 76 4.81 -3.35 -4.79
CA VAL A 76 3.86 -3.48 -3.67
C VAL A 76 2.68 -4.30 -4.13
N THR A 77 2.39 -5.36 -3.39
CA THR A 77 1.24 -6.22 -3.66
C THR A 77 0.11 -5.92 -2.69
N LEU A 78 -1.09 -6.36 -3.04
CA LEU A 78 -2.22 -6.34 -2.15
C LEU A 78 -2.94 -7.67 -2.24
N GLU A 79 -3.19 -8.29 -1.10
CA GLU A 79 -3.98 -9.52 -1.05
C GLU A 79 -4.96 -9.45 0.11
N ALA A 80 -6.12 -10.07 -0.07
CA ALA A 80 -7.13 -10.15 1.00
C ALA A 80 -6.65 -11.12 2.07
N ALA A 81 -6.74 -10.70 3.33
CA ALA A 81 -6.33 -11.52 4.46
C ALA A 81 -7.48 -11.86 5.41
N GLY A 82 -8.60 -11.16 5.32
CA GLY A 82 -9.74 -11.45 6.17
C GLY A 82 -10.91 -10.49 5.94
N LEU A 83 -12.09 -10.92 6.34
CA LEU A 83 -13.31 -10.14 6.21
C LEU A 83 -14.18 -10.42 7.43
N SER A 84 -14.73 -9.38 8.04
CA SER A 84 -15.67 -9.57 9.16
C SER A 84 -16.98 -10.18 8.67
N PRO A 85 -17.74 -10.86 9.54
CA PRO A 85 -19.00 -11.49 9.14
C PRO A 85 -20.01 -10.52 8.52
N ASP A 86 -20.02 -9.26 8.94
CA ASP A 86 -20.93 -8.24 8.41
C ASP A 86 -20.39 -7.53 7.16
N GLY A 87 -19.17 -7.86 6.74
CA GLY A 87 -18.53 -7.24 5.58
C GLY A 87 -18.03 -5.82 5.79
N ALA A 88 -18.21 -5.25 6.98
CA ALA A 88 -17.85 -3.86 7.25
C ALA A 88 -16.35 -3.65 7.52
N ARG A 89 -15.66 -4.69 7.95
CA ARG A 89 -14.24 -4.64 8.26
C ARG A 89 -13.50 -5.68 7.43
N TRP A 90 -12.36 -5.29 6.91
CA TRP A 90 -11.53 -6.20 6.12
C TRP A 90 -10.07 -5.97 6.41
N LYS A 91 -9.33 -7.02 6.21
CA LYS A 91 -7.91 -7.08 6.46
C LYS A 91 -7.20 -7.36 5.15
N VAL A 92 -6.19 -6.60 4.86
CA VAL A 92 -5.37 -6.80 3.67
C VAL A 92 -3.91 -6.94 4.07
N ARG A 93 -3.17 -7.63 3.23
CA ARG A 93 -1.72 -7.77 3.37
C ARG A 93 -1.05 -7.14 2.17
N HIS A 94 -0.03 -6.37 2.45
CA HIS A 94 0.88 -5.86 1.43
C HIS A 94 2.23 -6.52 1.62
N LEU A 95 2.80 -7.02 0.52
CA LEU A 95 4.19 -7.43 0.49
C LEU A 95 4.92 -6.43 -0.38
N LEU A 96 6.07 -5.98 0.09
CA LEU A 96 6.88 -5.00 -0.61
C LEU A 96 8.20 -5.66 -0.97
N TYR A 97 8.54 -5.62 -2.25
CA TYR A 97 9.76 -6.23 -2.77
C TYR A 97 10.70 -5.14 -3.29
N ASP A 98 11.98 -5.28 -2.99
CA ASP A 98 12.97 -4.36 -3.53
C ASP A 98 13.27 -4.69 -5.00
N GLN A 99 14.16 -3.90 -5.61
CA GLN A 99 14.49 -4.07 -7.02
C GLN A 99 15.15 -5.42 -7.32
N ALA A 100 15.77 -6.05 -6.33
CA ALA A 100 16.34 -7.38 -6.45
C ALA A 100 15.33 -8.50 -6.20
N GLY A 101 14.08 -8.16 -5.87
CA GLY A 101 13.02 -9.12 -5.60
C GLY A 101 12.97 -9.63 -4.16
N ARG A 102 13.63 -8.94 -3.21
CA ARG A 102 13.60 -9.30 -1.78
C ARG A 102 12.46 -8.57 -1.08
N GLU A 103 11.78 -9.30 -0.25
CA GLU A 103 10.69 -8.77 0.58
C GLU A 103 11.16 -7.76 1.63
#